data_23d55a4ab03369f3adb12a88ae76190b
#
_entry.id   23d55a4ab03369f3adb12a88ae76190b
#
_cell.length_a   1.000
_cell.length_b   1.000
_cell.length_c   1.000
_cell.angle_alpha   90.00
_cell.angle_beta   90.00
_cell.angle_gamma   90.00
#
_symmetry.space_group_name_H-M   'P 1'
#
loop_
_entity.id
_entity.type
_entity.pdbx_description
1 polymer ?
#
loop_
_entity_poly.entity_id
_entity_poly.type
_entity_poly.pdbx_seq_one_letter_code
_entity_poly.pdbx_strand_id
1 'polypeptide(L)'
;MERFIRPMAPGWFASVMGTAVTSLALTLASHAASDAGPALAAPVALAASALHWLAIAIMSVLGIAAVYRLIRHGDAVMEQLRHPVEGSFYATFPIAMLVMAAVWTIRGVSPALIAPLWWTGALGTFAVSYVVLFGLFTSERLKLGMVTPAHFIPAVGLVVIPVAGAPLAAASEGVLRELAFALNMTGFGAGVFMYVGLLALTMARHFLGAPVEGKMTPTLWVHLAPLSVIPLSMLALLKTTGDASLLRYGSLVAAAFLGAALWWLVLAVSMTIRNRRQGKLPFALSWWAFVFPIGACSVLAYRVSELLALEVLPLVASGLTLLALFVWSAAALGTVRGIRTGAIFAPAL
;
A
#
# COMPACT_ATOMS: atom_id res chain seq x y z
N MET A 1 20.66 4.46 20.98
CA MET A 1 19.52 4.91 20.16
C MET A 1 19.99 5.37 18.78
N GLU A 2 20.99 6.22 18.65
CA GLU A 2 21.51 6.72 17.37
C GLU A 2 21.98 5.64 16.40
N ARG A 3 22.60 4.55 16.91
CA ARG A 3 23.05 3.39 16.12
C ARG A 3 21.93 2.73 15.28
N PHE A 4 20.66 2.88 15.70
CA PHE A 4 19.50 2.29 15.01
C PHE A 4 18.72 3.31 14.18
N ILE A 5 18.72 4.58 14.58
CA ILE A 5 17.94 5.63 13.93
C ILE A 5 18.64 6.19 12.69
N ARG A 6 19.95 6.43 12.73
CA ARG A 6 20.68 6.95 11.58
C ARG A 6 20.57 6.04 10.33
N PRO A 7 20.78 4.69 10.42
CA PRO A 7 20.66 3.78 9.29
C PRO A 7 19.21 3.29 9.05
N MET A 8 18.20 3.87 9.68
CA MET A 8 16.82 3.45 9.55
C MET A 8 16.39 3.45 8.05
N ALA A 9 16.00 2.29 7.55
CA ALA A 9 15.55 2.16 6.18
C ALA A 9 14.20 2.89 5.95
N PRO A 10 14.01 3.61 4.82
CA PRO A 10 12.76 4.32 4.57
C PRO A 10 11.55 3.39 4.45
N GLY A 11 11.76 2.13 4.08
CA GLY A 11 10.71 1.12 3.90
C GLY A 11 10.04 0.60 5.17
N TRP A 12 10.45 1.02 6.38
CA TRP A 12 9.81 0.59 7.63
C TRP A 12 8.30 0.87 7.68
N PHE A 13 7.83 1.95 7.07
CA PHE A 13 6.40 2.30 7.04
C PHE A 13 5.55 1.34 6.20
N ALA A 14 6.16 0.49 5.39
CA ALA A 14 5.44 -0.61 4.74
C ALA A 14 4.83 -1.59 5.75
N SER A 15 5.43 -1.71 6.97
CA SER A 15 4.84 -2.48 8.07
C SER A 15 3.54 -1.88 8.59
N VAL A 16 3.45 -0.56 8.66
CA VAL A 16 2.20 0.15 9.01
C VAL A 16 1.14 -0.09 7.94
N MET A 17 1.50 0.16 6.66
CA MET A 17 0.60 -0.05 5.53
C MET A 17 0.05 -1.48 5.51
N GLY A 18 0.93 -2.47 5.63
CA GLY A 18 0.57 -3.89 5.64
C GLY A 18 -0.34 -4.26 6.81
N THR A 19 -0.01 -3.80 8.03
CA THR A 19 -0.81 -4.08 9.23
C THR A 19 -2.18 -3.40 9.15
N ALA A 20 -2.24 -2.15 8.71
CA ALA A 20 -3.47 -1.38 8.57
C ALA A 20 -4.42 -2.00 7.52
N VAL A 21 -3.92 -2.33 6.32
CA VAL A 21 -4.76 -2.93 5.28
C VAL A 21 -5.22 -4.35 5.64
N THR A 22 -4.39 -5.14 6.34
CA THR A 22 -4.79 -6.46 6.83
C THR A 22 -5.90 -6.33 7.88
N SER A 23 -5.79 -5.34 8.78
CA SER A 23 -6.88 -5.01 9.72
C SER A 23 -8.17 -4.65 8.98
N LEU A 24 -8.09 -3.89 7.87
CA LEU A 24 -9.24 -3.52 7.06
C LEU A 24 -9.86 -4.74 6.36
N ALA A 25 -9.03 -5.59 5.74
CA ALA A 25 -9.49 -6.82 5.11
C ALA A 25 -10.22 -7.74 6.12
N LEU A 26 -9.68 -7.88 7.34
CA LEU A 26 -10.33 -8.61 8.42
C LEU A 26 -11.63 -7.94 8.90
N THR A 27 -11.72 -6.61 8.92
CA THR A 27 -12.96 -5.91 9.24
C THR A 27 -14.05 -6.25 8.22
N LEU A 28 -13.74 -6.22 6.93
CA LEU A 28 -14.68 -6.59 5.86
C LEU A 28 -15.02 -8.09 5.91
N ALA A 29 -14.03 -8.95 6.21
CA ALA A 29 -14.27 -10.39 6.41
C ALA A 29 -15.22 -10.64 7.59
N SER A 30 -15.11 -9.89 8.69
CA SER A 30 -16.00 -10.03 9.83
C SER A 30 -17.44 -9.62 9.50
N HIS A 31 -17.62 -8.59 8.67
CA HIS A 31 -18.94 -8.20 8.18
C HIS A 31 -19.55 -9.30 7.30
N ALA A 32 -18.79 -9.84 6.34
CA ALA A 32 -19.24 -10.94 5.49
C ALA A 32 -19.52 -12.23 6.29
N ALA A 33 -18.78 -12.49 7.38
CA ALA A 33 -19.00 -13.62 8.26
C ALA A 33 -20.22 -13.45 9.19
N SER A 34 -20.73 -12.23 9.36
CA SER A 34 -21.90 -11.97 10.21
C SER A 34 -23.15 -12.70 9.72
N ASP A 35 -23.28 -12.90 8.41
CA ASP A 35 -24.37 -13.63 7.79
C ASP A 35 -24.31 -15.16 8.13
N ALA A 36 -23.10 -15.68 8.39
CA ALA A 36 -22.88 -17.06 8.82
C ALA A 36 -23.01 -17.27 10.35
N GLY A 37 -23.05 -16.16 11.11
CA GLY A 37 -23.31 -16.15 12.54
C GLY A 37 -22.21 -15.48 13.39
N PRO A 38 -22.59 -14.99 14.59
CA PRO A 38 -21.71 -14.22 15.46
C PRO A 38 -20.49 -14.99 15.97
N ALA A 39 -20.59 -16.31 16.07
CA ALA A 39 -19.48 -17.16 16.53
C ALA A 39 -18.27 -17.14 15.59
N LEU A 40 -18.49 -16.94 14.29
CA LEU A 40 -17.43 -16.77 13.29
C LEU A 40 -16.99 -15.31 13.16
N ALA A 41 -17.92 -14.37 13.21
CA ALA A 41 -17.64 -12.94 13.03
C ALA A 41 -16.82 -12.35 14.19
N ALA A 42 -17.13 -12.70 15.45
CA ALA A 42 -16.51 -12.09 16.63
C ALA A 42 -14.99 -12.28 16.72
N PRO A 43 -14.39 -13.48 16.54
CA PRO A 43 -12.95 -13.63 16.59
C PRO A 43 -12.23 -12.91 15.46
N VAL A 44 -12.85 -12.83 14.27
CA VAL A 44 -12.29 -12.07 13.12
C VAL A 44 -12.30 -10.56 13.41
N ALA A 45 -13.39 -10.05 13.98
CA ALA A 45 -13.50 -8.65 14.40
C ALA A 45 -12.49 -8.29 15.51
N LEU A 46 -12.25 -9.19 16.44
CA LEU A 46 -11.24 -9.02 17.49
C LEU A 46 -9.83 -8.94 16.89
N ALA A 47 -9.50 -9.85 15.97
CA ALA A 47 -8.21 -9.83 15.25
C ALA A 47 -8.04 -8.54 14.42
N ALA A 48 -9.10 -8.10 13.72
CA ALA A 48 -9.13 -6.84 12.99
C ALA A 48 -8.84 -5.64 13.90
N SER A 49 -9.44 -5.61 15.08
CA SER A 49 -9.23 -4.53 16.06
C SER A 49 -7.83 -4.57 16.66
N ALA A 50 -7.31 -5.75 16.99
CA ALA A 50 -5.94 -5.91 17.49
C ALA A 50 -4.90 -5.40 16.49
N LEU A 51 -5.03 -5.77 15.20
CA LEU A 51 -4.14 -5.27 14.16
C LEU A 51 -4.31 -3.77 13.90
N HIS A 52 -5.50 -3.22 14.04
CA HIS A 52 -5.73 -1.79 13.94
C HIS A 52 -4.93 -1.01 14.99
N TRP A 53 -5.07 -1.39 16.26
CA TRP A 53 -4.31 -0.74 17.34
C TRP A 53 -2.81 -0.94 17.22
N LEU A 54 -2.40 -2.12 16.76
CA LEU A 54 -0.99 -2.38 16.46
C LEU A 54 -0.47 -1.47 15.34
N ALA A 55 -1.25 -1.24 14.27
CA ALA A 55 -0.86 -0.32 13.20
C ALA A 55 -0.69 1.12 13.70
N ILE A 56 -1.59 1.60 14.59
CA ILE A 56 -1.49 2.91 15.23
C ILE A 56 -0.20 2.98 16.07
N ALA A 57 0.07 1.96 16.89
CA ALA A 57 1.26 1.92 17.72
C ALA A 57 2.55 1.94 16.90
N ILE A 58 2.63 1.11 15.84
CA ILE A 58 3.79 1.10 14.93
C ILE A 58 3.95 2.46 14.23
N MET A 59 2.84 3.05 13.73
CA MET A 59 2.86 4.36 13.08
C MET A 59 3.39 5.45 14.01
N SER A 60 2.95 5.46 15.28
CA SER A 60 3.39 6.44 16.27
C SER A 60 4.88 6.31 16.58
N VAL A 61 5.36 5.10 16.83
CA VAL A 61 6.77 4.85 17.13
C VAL A 61 7.67 5.20 15.94
N LEU A 62 7.31 4.72 14.74
CA LEU A 62 8.09 4.99 13.54
C LEU A 62 8.00 6.46 13.12
N GLY A 63 6.86 7.12 13.32
CA GLY A 63 6.68 8.54 13.05
C GLY A 63 7.58 9.41 13.92
N ILE A 64 7.62 9.15 15.23
CA ILE A 64 8.53 9.84 16.16
C ILE A 64 9.99 9.60 15.74
N ALA A 65 10.36 8.35 15.43
CA ALA A 65 11.71 8.02 14.99
C ALA A 65 12.08 8.71 13.66
N ALA A 66 11.15 8.80 12.70
CA ALA A 66 11.38 9.47 11.43
C ALA A 66 11.56 11.00 11.59
N VAL A 67 10.73 11.64 12.42
CA VAL A 67 10.88 13.07 12.74
C VAL A 67 12.20 13.33 13.43
N TYR A 68 12.55 12.55 14.45
CA TYR A 68 13.84 12.66 15.12
C TYR A 68 15.00 12.48 14.13
N ARG A 69 14.92 11.48 13.25
CA ARG A 69 15.93 11.23 12.22
C ARG A 69 16.07 12.40 11.25
N LEU A 70 14.96 12.98 10.79
CA LEU A 70 14.98 14.13 9.90
C LEU A 70 15.69 15.33 10.54
N ILE A 71 15.43 15.58 11.82
CA ILE A 71 16.03 16.72 12.56
C ILE A 71 17.53 16.48 12.84
N ARG A 72 17.92 15.26 13.21
CA ARG A 72 19.29 14.98 13.67
C ARG A 72 20.22 14.42 12.61
N HIS A 73 19.68 13.79 11.57
CA HIS A 73 20.40 13.06 10.52
C HIS A 73 19.84 13.37 9.14
N GLY A 74 19.50 14.63 8.87
CA GLY A 74 18.95 15.07 7.58
C GLY A 74 19.88 14.80 6.40
N ASP A 75 21.19 14.77 6.63
CA ASP A 75 22.21 14.36 5.66
C ASP A 75 21.98 12.93 5.17
N ALA A 76 21.82 11.98 6.08
CA ALA A 76 21.58 10.57 5.76
C ALA A 76 20.19 10.36 5.11
N VAL A 77 19.18 11.16 5.50
CA VAL A 77 17.86 11.15 4.84
C VAL A 77 17.98 11.58 3.39
N MET A 78 18.71 12.69 3.13
CA MET A 78 18.87 13.23 1.79
C MET A 78 19.70 12.32 0.89
N GLU A 79 20.73 11.68 1.42
CA GLU A 79 21.54 10.70 0.71
C GLU A 79 20.70 9.51 0.24
N GLN A 80 19.91 8.91 1.14
CA GLN A 80 19.02 7.80 0.79
C GLN A 80 17.90 8.21 -0.16
N LEU A 81 17.34 9.42 0.00
CA LEU A 81 16.28 9.92 -0.87
C LEU A 81 16.76 10.06 -2.33
N ARG A 82 18.04 10.38 -2.52
CA ARG A 82 18.67 10.46 -3.85
C ARG A 82 19.06 9.11 -4.43
N HIS A 83 19.02 8.02 -3.63
CA HIS A 83 19.33 6.70 -4.14
C HIS A 83 18.23 6.18 -5.07
N PRO A 84 18.54 5.69 -6.29
CA PRO A 84 17.54 5.37 -7.31
C PRO A 84 16.44 4.38 -6.89
N VAL A 85 16.75 3.42 -6.02
CA VAL A 85 15.80 2.41 -5.56
C VAL A 85 15.29 2.74 -4.15
N GLU A 86 16.18 3.07 -3.21
CA GLU A 86 15.81 3.33 -1.81
C GLU A 86 14.94 4.57 -1.67
N GLY A 87 15.18 5.60 -2.49
CA GLY A 87 14.39 6.82 -2.52
C GLY A 87 12.90 6.56 -2.72
N SER A 88 12.54 5.56 -3.53
CA SER A 88 11.14 5.18 -3.75
C SER A 88 10.41 4.75 -2.47
N PHE A 89 11.11 4.19 -1.49
CA PHE A 89 10.51 3.75 -0.24
C PHE A 89 10.16 4.89 0.73
N TYR A 90 10.68 6.10 0.52
CA TYR A 90 10.29 7.27 1.34
C TYR A 90 8.81 7.60 1.19
N ALA A 91 8.20 7.29 0.06
CA ALA A 91 6.76 7.46 -0.14
C ALA A 91 5.91 6.57 0.80
N THR A 92 6.48 5.49 1.36
CA THR A 92 5.74 4.62 2.29
C THR A 92 5.25 5.35 3.55
N PHE A 93 5.96 6.39 4.01
CA PHE A 93 5.54 7.18 5.17
C PHE A 93 4.23 7.93 4.94
N PRO A 94 4.12 8.86 3.98
CA PRO A 94 2.87 9.55 3.73
C PRO A 94 1.76 8.62 3.23
N ILE A 95 2.09 7.56 2.48
CA ILE A 95 1.10 6.54 2.07
C ILE A 95 0.53 5.80 3.29
N ALA A 96 1.35 5.50 4.30
CA ALA A 96 0.86 4.88 5.53
C ALA A 96 -0.18 5.75 6.24
N MET A 97 -0.01 7.08 6.24
CA MET A 97 -1.02 8.02 6.75
C MET A 97 -2.32 7.93 5.93
N LEU A 98 -2.24 7.88 4.61
CA LEU A 98 -3.41 7.75 3.73
C LEU A 98 -4.13 6.41 3.93
N VAL A 99 -3.39 5.31 4.07
CA VAL A 99 -3.97 3.99 4.35
C VAL A 99 -4.66 3.98 5.72
N MET A 100 -4.06 4.58 6.74
CA MET A 100 -4.70 4.74 8.05
C MET A 100 -5.97 5.58 7.96
N ALA A 101 -5.95 6.69 7.21
CA ALA A 101 -7.13 7.51 6.96
C ALA A 101 -8.24 6.71 6.27
N ALA A 102 -7.91 5.85 5.29
CA ALA A 102 -8.87 4.98 4.63
C ALA A 102 -9.48 3.94 5.59
N VAL A 103 -8.65 3.33 6.46
CA VAL A 103 -9.14 2.42 7.52
C VAL A 103 -10.08 3.14 8.47
N TRP A 104 -9.74 4.36 8.91
CA TRP A 104 -10.57 5.16 9.81
C TRP A 104 -11.90 5.58 9.16
N THR A 105 -11.88 5.93 7.88
CA THR A 105 -13.10 6.23 7.10
C THR A 105 -14.07 5.04 7.12
N ILE A 106 -13.58 3.83 6.85
CA ILE A 106 -14.43 2.62 6.82
C ILE A 106 -14.91 2.23 8.22
N ARG A 107 -14.13 2.53 9.25
CA ARG A 107 -14.51 2.29 10.65
C ARG A 107 -15.43 3.38 11.22
N GLY A 108 -15.83 4.38 10.43
CA GLY A 108 -16.73 5.43 10.86
C GLY A 108 -16.13 6.43 11.85
N VAL A 109 -14.80 6.59 11.85
CA VAL A 109 -14.12 7.62 12.65
C VAL A 109 -14.53 9.01 12.13
N SER A 110 -14.65 9.97 13.04
CA SER A 110 -15.03 11.35 12.69
C SER A 110 -14.12 11.97 11.62
N PRO A 111 -14.68 12.64 10.59
CA PRO A 111 -13.90 13.37 9.60
C PRO A 111 -12.90 14.37 10.19
N ALA A 112 -13.20 14.97 11.35
CA ALA A 112 -12.31 15.90 12.04
C ALA A 112 -11.00 15.25 12.49
N LEU A 113 -11.00 13.94 12.81
CA LEU A 113 -9.78 13.17 13.14
C LEU A 113 -9.08 12.65 11.90
N ILE A 114 -9.83 12.33 10.84
CA ILE A 114 -9.28 11.82 9.58
C ILE A 114 -8.57 12.95 8.80
N ALA A 115 -9.13 14.16 8.79
CA ALA A 115 -8.66 15.27 7.98
C ALA A 115 -7.17 15.60 8.19
N PRO A 116 -6.66 15.83 9.42
CA PRO A 116 -5.25 16.15 9.61
C PRO A 116 -4.31 15.07 9.07
N LEU A 117 -4.69 13.80 9.29
CA LEU A 117 -3.91 12.65 8.81
C LEU A 117 -3.92 12.56 7.28
N TRP A 118 -5.09 12.76 6.66
CA TRP A 118 -5.23 12.73 5.21
C TRP A 118 -4.52 13.91 4.54
N TRP A 119 -4.68 15.15 5.03
CA TRP A 119 -4.00 16.33 4.46
C TRP A 119 -2.49 16.19 4.53
N THR A 120 -1.95 15.76 5.67
CA THR A 120 -0.51 15.53 5.83
C THR A 120 -0.02 14.41 4.91
N GLY A 121 -0.77 13.31 4.83
CA GLY A 121 -0.46 12.19 3.95
C GLY A 121 -0.52 12.58 2.47
N ALA A 122 -1.54 13.32 2.04
CA ALA A 122 -1.72 13.73 0.64
C ALA A 122 -0.60 14.68 0.19
N LEU A 123 -0.37 15.77 0.93
CA LEU A 123 0.68 16.73 0.62
C LEU A 123 2.07 16.10 0.70
N GLY A 124 2.32 15.26 1.70
CA GLY A 124 3.56 14.49 1.83
C GLY A 124 3.78 13.53 0.67
N THR A 125 2.71 12.86 0.19
CA THR A 125 2.80 11.96 -0.97
C THR A 125 3.14 12.73 -2.25
N PHE A 126 2.51 13.87 -2.50
CA PHE A 126 2.88 14.73 -3.64
C PHE A 126 4.33 15.19 -3.55
N ALA A 127 4.77 15.68 -2.40
CA ALA A 127 6.13 16.17 -2.21
C ALA A 127 7.17 15.07 -2.43
N VAL A 128 7.00 13.90 -1.79
CA VAL A 128 7.94 12.79 -1.94
C VAL A 128 7.90 12.21 -3.35
N SER A 129 6.72 12.04 -3.95
CA SER A 129 6.60 11.58 -5.33
C SER A 129 7.32 12.50 -6.30
N TYR A 130 7.13 13.81 -6.17
CA TYR A 130 7.81 14.79 -6.99
C TYR A 130 9.33 14.70 -6.85
N VAL A 131 9.86 14.70 -5.62
CA VAL A 131 11.31 14.66 -5.37
C VAL A 131 11.94 13.39 -5.92
N VAL A 132 11.30 12.24 -5.68
CA VAL A 132 11.80 10.93 -6.16
C VAL A 132 11.75 10.85 -7.69
N LEU A 133 10.62 11.20 -8.30
CA LEU A 133 10.47 11.11 -9.76
C LEU A 133 11.36 12.13 -10.48
N PHE A 134 11.48 13.35 -9.96
CA PHE A 134 12.42 14.33 -10.48
C PHE A 134 13.86 13.81 -10.44
N GLY A 135 14.27 13.24 -9.29
CA GLY A 135 15.59 12.61 -9.15
C GLY A 135 15.84 11.46 -10.12
N LEU A 136 14.82 10.62 -10.38
CA LEU A 136 14.91 9.52 -11.36
C LEU A 136 15.00 10.04 -12.79
N PHE A 137 14.21 11.06 -13.16
CA PHE A 137 14.18 11.61 -14.52
C PHE A 137 15.44 12.39 -14.88
N THR A 138 16.11 12.97 -13.89
CA THR A 138 17.36 13.72 -14.08
C THR A 138 18.62 12.87 -13.84
N SER A 139 18.46 11.56 -13.54
CA SER A 139 19.58 10.67 -13.28
C SER A 139 20.19 10.12 -14.56
N GLU A 140 21.45 10.45 -14.83
CA GLU A 140 22.23 9.87 -15.92
C GLU A 140 22.68 8.41 -15.63
N ARG A 141 22.50 7.93 -14.40
CA ARG A 141 22.99 6.62 -13.94
C ARG A 141 21.92 5.53 -13.99
N LEU A 142 20.66 5.87 -14.22
CA LEU A 142 19.56 4.91 -14.23
C LEU A 142 19.58 4.07 -15.51
N LYS A 143 19.72 2.74 -15.35
CA LYS A 143 19.66 1.77 -16.43
C LYS A 143 18.41 0.91 -16.31
N LEU A 144 17.91 0.37 -17.42
CA LEU A 144 16.73 -0.51 -17.42
C LEU A 144 16.83 -1.66 -16.41
N GLY A 145 18.02 -2.24 -16.23
CA GLY A 145 18.26 -3.30 -15.23
C GLY A 145 18.05 -2.89 -13.79
N MET A 146 18.11 -1.58 -13.48
CA MET A 146 17.86 -1.03 -12.13
C MET A 146 16.37 -0.74 -11.87
N VAL A 147 15.54 -0.75 -12.91
CA VAL A 147 14.11 -0.55 -12.78
C VAL A 147 13.51 -1.76 -12.07
N THR A 148 12.81 -1.50 -10.97
CA THR A 148 12.14 -2.52 -10.16
C THR A 148 10.71 -2.09 -9.87
N PRO A 149 9.82 -3.01 -9.53
CA PRO A 149 8.45 -2.65 -9.13
C PRO A 149 8.38 -1.72 -7.90
N ALA A 150 9.46 -1.54 -7.14
CA ALA A 150 9.52 -0.54 -6.06
C ALA A 150 9.30 0.89 -6.57
N HIS A 151 9.62 1.19 -7.83
CA HIS A 151 9.37 2.51 -8.45
C HIS A 151 7.88 2.85 -8.60
N PHE A 152 6.98 1.85 -8.47
CA PHE A 152 5.55 2.13 -8.38
C PHE A 152 5.16 2.83 -7.08
N ILE A 153 5.93 2.66 -5.99
CA ILE A 153 5.52 3.13 -4.66
C ILE A 153 5.18 4.62 -4.66
N PRO A 154 6.03 5.54 -5.15
CA PRO A 154 5.68 6.96 -5.20
C PRO A 154 4.51 7.26 -6.14
N ALA A 155 4.37 6.57 -7.27
CA ALA A 155 3.25 6.76 -8.19
C ALA A 155 1.93 6.22 -7.64
N VAL A 156 1.95 5.01 -7.08
CA VAL A 156 0.77 4.36 -6.45
C VAL A 156 0.34 5.11 -5.19
N GLY A 157 1.27 5.76 -4.49
CA GLY A 157 0.94 6.64 -3.38
C GLY A 157 -0.08 7.71 -3.76
N LEU A 158 0.06 8.30 -4.95
CA LEU A 158 -0.85 9.32 -5.46
C LEU A 158 -2.27 8.79 -5.68
N VAL A 159 -2.45 7.55 -6.16
CA VAL A 159 -3.79 6.96 -6.32
C VAL A 159 -4.42 6.50 -5.01
N VAL A 160 -3.71 6.47 -3.89
CA VAL A 160 -4.31 6.18 -2.57
C VAL A 160 -5.08 7.39 -2.02
N ILE A 161 -4.72 8.61 -2.45
CA ILE A 161 -5.28 9.87 -1.94
C ILE A 161 -6.82 9.86 -1.96
N PRO A 162 -7.53 9.49 -3.06
CA PRO A 162 -8.98 9.55 -3.11
C PRO A 162 -9.70 8.52 -2.23
N VAL A 163 -9.05 7.42 -1.81
CA VAL A 163 -9.73 6.37 -1.04
C VAL A 163 -10.39 6.92 0.23
N ALA A 164 -9.69 7.77 0.97
CA ALA A 164 -10.22 8.50 2.12
C ALA A 164 -10.60 9.94 1.76
N GLY A 165 -9.94 10.53 0.77
CA GLY A 165 -10.11 11.93 0.41
C GLY A 165 -11.43 12.24 -0.29
N ALA A 166 -11.99 11.30 -1.08
CA ALA A 166 -13.28 11.53 -1.71
C ALA A 166 -14.43 11.64 -0.68
N PRO A 167 -14.60 10.69 0.26
CA PRO A 167 -15.58 10.85 1.34
C PRO A 167 -15.29 12.06 2.24
N LEU A 168 -14.01 12.39 2.49
CA LEU A 168 -13.64 13.57 3.27
C LEU A 168 -14.06 14.87 2.56
N ALA A 169 -13.81 14.98 1.24
CA ALA A 169 -14.26 16.13 0.44
C ALA A 169 -15.78 16.27 0.45
N ALA A 170 -16.52 15.14 0.37
CA ALA A 170 -17.97 15.13 0.44
C ALA A 170 -18.51 15.57 1.82
N ALA A 171 -17.77 15.34 2.90
CA ALA A 171 -18.09 15.77 4.26
C ALA A 171 -17.57 17.17 4.62
N SER A 172 -16.88 17.85 3.69
CA SER A 172 -16.31 19.19 3.88
C SER A 172 -17.17 20.24 3.18
N GLU A 173 -16.98 21.52 3.55
CA GLU A 173 -17.69 22.66 2.97
C GLU A 173 -16.72 23.73 2.46
N GLY A 174 -17.22 24.63 1.61
CA GLY A 174 -16.49 25.79 1.11
C GLY A 174 -15.15 25.43 0.44
N VAL A 175 -14.16 26.26 0.65
CA VAL A 175 -12.82 26.13 0.04
C VAL A 175 -12.14 24.81 0.38
N LEU A 176 -12.34 24.25 1.58
CA LEU A 176 -11.74 22.98 1.97
C LEU A 176 -12.28 21.82 1.13
N ARG A 177 -13.57 21.83 0.78
CA ARG A 177 -14.17 20.85 -0.13
C ARG A 177 -13.54 20.92 -1.51
N GLU A 178 -13.38 22.13 -2.06
CA GLU A 178 -12.81 22.32 -3.39
C GLU A 178 -11.33 21.90 -3.44
N LEU A 179 -10.54 22.29 -2.44
CA LEU A 179 -9.14 21.89 -2.33
C LEU A 179 -8.98 20.37 -2.18
N ALA A 180 -9.79 19.74 -1.33
CA ALA A 180 -9.78 18.30 -1.17
C ALA A 180 -10.18 17.59 -2.47
N PHE A 181 -11.20 18.09 -3.18
CA PHE A 181 -11.59 17.57 -4.49
C PHE A 181 -10.45 17.71 -5.50
N ALA A 182 -9.83 18.88 -5.60
CA ALA A 182 -8.72 19.13 -6.50
C ALA A 182 -7.53 18.19 -6.23
N LEU A 183 -7.15 17.99 -4.96
CA LEU A 183 -6.09 17.05 -4.59
C LEU A 183 -6.45 15.61 -4.92
N ASN A 184 -7.69 15.19 -4.70
CA ASN A 184 -8.17 13.86 -5.07
C ASN A 184 -8.05 13.61 -6.58
N MET A 185 -8.53 14.55 -7.41
CA MET A 185 -8.48 14.43 -8.86
C MET A 185 -7.05 14.49 -9.38
N THR A 186 -6.22 15.39 -8.87
CA THR A 186 -4.81 15.49 -9.26
C THR A 186 -4.05 14.23 -8.87
N GLY A 187 -4.23 13.72 -7.64
CA GLY A 187 -3.60 12.49 -7.17
C GLY A 187 -4.00 11.27 -8.00
N PHE A 188 -5.29 11.12 -8.28
CA PHE A 188 -5.80 10.04 -9.12
C PHE A 188 -5.23 10.12 -10.54
N GLY A 189 -5.35 11.29 -11.20
CA GLY A 189 -4.89 11.47 -12.57
C GLY A 189 -3.39 11.28 -12.72
N ALA A 190 -2.58 11.95 -11.88
CA ALA A 190 -1.13 11.83 -11.91
C ALA A 190 -0.67 10.39 -11.60
N GLY A 191 -1.28 9.74 -10.60
CA GLY A 191 -0.93 8.39 -10.22
C GLY A 191 -1.27 7.36 -11.30
N VAL A 192 -2.43 7.46 -11.95
CA VAL A 192 -2.83 6.58 -13.08
C VAL A 192 -1.90 6.81 -14.27
N PHE A 193 -1.63 8.07 -14.64
CA PHE A 193 -0.72 8.41 -15.74
C PHE A 193 0.67 7.81 -15.52
N MET A 194 1.24 8.00 -14.33
CA MET A 194 2.55 7.46 -13.98
C MET A 194 2.55 5.93 -13.91
N TYR A 195 1.45 5.33 -13.43
CA TYR A 195 1.32 3.87 -13.40
C TYR A 195 1.41 3.26 -14.80
N VAL A 196 0.71 3.83 -15.79
CA VAL A 196 0.73 3.32 -17.18
C VAL A 196 2.16 3.35 -17.75
N GLY A 197 2.88 4.46 -17.57
CA GLY A 197 4.27 4.57 -18.03
C GLY A 197 5.23 3.60 -17.35
N LEU A 198 5.14 3.49 -16.02
CA LEU A 198 5.97 2.59 -15.23
C LEU A 198 5.59 1.12 -15.46
N LEU A 199 4.33 0.80 -15.74
CA LEU A 199 3.90 -0.54 -16.11
C LEU A 199 4.60 -1.01 -17.39
N ALA A 200 4.58 -0.19 -18.44
CA ALA A 200 5.28 -0.51 -19.69
C ALA A 200 6.78 -0.74 -19.46
N LEU A 201 7.43 0.13 -18.68
CA LEU A 201 8.84 0.04 -18.37
C LEU A 201 9.19 -1.20 -17.54
N THR A 202 8.38 -1.53 -16.52
CA THR A 202 8.61 -2.73 -15.70
C THR A 202 8.30 -4.01 -16.46
N MET A 203 7.30 -4.02 -17.36
CA MET A 203 7.05 -5.16 -18.25
C MET A 203 8.24 -5.36 -19.21
N ALA A 204 8.74 -4.31 -19.86
CA ALA A 204 9.94 -4.39 -20.69
C ALA A 204 11.12 -4.98 -19.88
N ARG A 205 11.31 -4.51 -18.64
CA ARG A 205 12.35 -5.04 -17.76
C ARG A 205 12.13 -6.54 -17.41
N HIS A 206 10.89 -6.97 -17.19
CA HIS A 206 10.60 -8.39 -16.89
C HIS A 206 10.79 -9.30 -18.09
N PHE A 207 10.48 -8.84 -19.31
CA PHE A 207 10.66 -9.61 -20.53
C PHE A 207 12.12 -9.64 -21.02
N LEU A 208 12.84 -8.53 -20.91
CA LEU A 208 14.15 -8.34 -21.53
C LEU A 208 15.32 -8.44 -20.53
N GLY A 209 15.05 -8.31 -19.24
CA GLY A 209 16.07 -8.30 -18.19
C GLY A 209 16.18 -9.62 -17.44
N ALA A 210 17.20 -9.74 -16.59
CA ALA A 210 17.35 -10.87 -15.70
C ALA A 210 16.18 -10.98 -14.71
N PRO A 211 15.77 -12.19 -14.28
CA PRO A 211 14.70 -12.35 -13.30
C PRO A 211 14.95 -11.58 -11.99
N VAL A 212 13.89 -11.07 -11.38
CA VAL A 212 13.97 -10.43 -10.07
C VAL A 212 14.19 -11.49 -9.01
N GLU A 213 15.26 -11.38 -8.26
CA GLU A 213 15.72 -12.38 -7.29
C GLU A 213 16.10 -11.75 -5.94
N GLY A 214 16.42 -12.61 -4.96
CA GLY A 214 16.94 -12.22 -3.67
C GLY A 214 15.97 -11.35 -2.87
N LYS A 215 16.50 -10.35 -2.20
CA LYS A 215 15.78 -9.40 -1.35
C LYS A 215 14.70 -8.60 -2.10
N MET A 216 14.78 -8.57 -3.44
CA MET A 216 13.82 -7.82 -4.28
C MET A 216 12.65 -8.67 -4.78
N THR A 217 12.66 -10.00 -4.57
CA THR A 217 11.53 -10.89 -4.95
C THR A 217 10.17 -10.38 -4.46
N PRO A 218 10.02 -9.87 -3.21
CA PRO A 218 8.74 -9.36 -2.73
C PRO A 218 8.18 -8.20 -3.54
N THR A 219 9.04 -7.43 -4.22
CA THR A 219 8.57 -6.29 -5.03
C THR A 219 7.75 -6.70 -6.25
N LEU A 220 7.84 -7.96 -6.72
CA LEU A 220 6.97 -8.48 -7.77
C LEU A 220 5.47 -8.38 -7.41
N TRP A 221 5.16 -8.44 -6.12
CA TRP A 221 3.78 -8.34 -5.62
C TRP A 221 3.26 -6.90 -5.61
N VAL A 222 4.15 -5.91 -5.71
CA VAL A 222 3.76 -4.49 -5.74
C VAL A 222 2.83 -4.18 -6.92
N HIS A 223 2.90 -4.93 -8.04
CA HIS A 223 1.97 -4.78 -9.16
C HIS A 223 0.49 -4.98 -8.77
N LEU A 224 0.21 -5.79 -7.74
CA LEU A 224 -1.15 -5.96 -7.23
C LEU A 224 -1.71 -4.67 -6.62
N ALA A 225 -0.84 -3.81 -6.07
CA ALA A 225 -1.27 -2.58 -5.40
C ALA A 225 -1.99 -1.61 -6.37
N PRO A 226 -1.41 -1.18 -7.50
CA PRO A 226 -2.11 -0.32 -8.45
C PRO A 226 -3.36 -0.99 -9.05
N LEU A 227 -3.29 -2.29 -9.36
CA LEU A 227 -4.44 -3.04 -9.87
C LEU A 227 -5.62 -3.09 -8.87
N SER A 228 -5.34 -2.89 -7.58
CA SER A 228 -6.37 -2.86 -6.54
C SER A 228 -6.74 -1.45 -6.13
N VAL A 229 -5.78 -0.55 -5.98
CA VAL A 229 -6.02 0.79 -5.41
C VAL A 229 -6.59 1.75 -6.45
N ILE A 230 -6.19 1.66 -7.73
CA ILE A 230 -6.79 2.49 -8.79
C ILE A 230 -8.31 2.32 -8.84
N PRO A 231 -8.85 1.08 -8.95
CA PRO A 231 -10.30 0.91 -8.94
C PRO A 231 -10.95 1.27 -7.60
N LEU A 232 -10.31 1.03 -6.45
CA LEU A 232 -10.84 1.46 -5.15
C LEU A 232 -11.00 2.98 -5.08
N SER A 233 -10.01 3.73 -5.55
CA SER A 233 -10.04 5.20 -5.62
C SER A 233 -11.09 5.71 -6.60
N MET A 234 -11.19 5.08 -7.76
CA MET A 234 -12.23 5.38 -8.75
C MET A 234 -13.63 5.17 -8.15
N LEU A 235 -13.87 4.04 -7.49
CA LEU A 235 -15.15 3.75 -6.83
C LEU A 235 -15.46 4.77 -5.71
N ALA A 236 -14.44 5.18 -4.93
CA ALA A 236 -14.61 6.21 -3.90
C ALA A 236 -15.03 7.56 -4.51
N LEU A 237 -14.41 7.97 -5.62
CA LEU A 237 -14.77 9.19 -6.35
C LEU A 237 -16.18 9.09 -6.96
N LEU A 238 -16.50 7.98 -7.64
CA LEU A 238 -17.81 7.78 -8.27
C LEU A 238 -18.95 7.74 -7.25
N LYS A 239 -18.72 7.16 -6.08
CA LYS A 239 -19.71 7.12 -5.01
C LYS A 239 -20.14 8.52 -4.56
N THR A 240 -19.25 9.51 -4.61
CA THR A 240 -19.58 10.90 -4.21
C THR A 240 -20.43 11.64 -5.22
N THR A 241 -20.58 11.13 -6.44
CA THR A 241 -21.47 11.74 -7.46
C THR A 241 -22.96 11.49 -7.18
N GLY A 242 -23.28 10.46 -6.40
CA GLY A 242 -24.64 10.00 -6.18
C GLY A 242 -25.28 9.30 -7.38
N ASP A 243 -24.57 9.15 -8.51
CA ASP A 243 -25.06 8.49 -9.71
C ASP A 243 -24.83 6.98 -9.64
N ALA A 244 -25.92 6.22 -9.47
CA ALA A 244 -25.89 4.77 -9.38
C ALA A 244 -25.41 4.10 -10.68
N SER A 245 -25.69 4.71 -11.84
CA SER A 245 -25.28 4.17 -13.15
C SER A 245 -23.78 4.27 -13.32
N LEU A 246 -23.19 5.42 -13.01
CA LEU A 246 -21.73 5.61 -13.02
C LEU A 246 -21.04 4.66 -12.05
N LEU A 247 -21.58 4.49 -10.84
CA LEU A 247 -21.02 3.57 -9.86
C LEU A 247 -21.08 2.12 -10.35
N ARG A 248 -22.16 1.71 -11.02
CA ARG A 248 -22.29 0.37 -11.61
C ARG A 248 -21.29 0.14 -12.74
N TYR A 249 -21.10 1.08 -13.67
CA TYR A 249 -20.08 0.98 -14.70
C TYR A 249 -18.67 0.94 -14.10
N GLY A 250 -18.40 1.79 -13.12
CA GLY A 250 -17.15 1.76 -12.39
C GLY A 250 -16.88 0.41 -11.70
N SER A 251 -17.93 -0.25 -11.19
CA SER A 251 -17.81 -1.56 -10.56
C SER A 251 -17.45 -2.67 -11.56
N LEU A 252 -17.94 -2.59 -12.80
CA LEU A 252 -17.52 -3.52 -13.87
C LEU A 252 -16.05 -3.32 -14.24
N VAL A 253 -15.59 -2.07 -14.33
CA VAL A 253 -14.17 -1.77 -14.54
C VAL A 253 -13.33 -2.30 -13.36
N ALA A 254 -13.80 -2.09 -12.13
CA ALA A 254 -13.14 -2.59 -10.92
C ALA A 254 -13.05 -4.13 -10.91
N ALA A 255 -14.08 -4.84 -11.40
CA ALA A 255 -14.06 -6.29 -11.56
C ALA A 255 -13.00 -6.75 -12.58
N ALA A 256 -12.84 -6.02 -13.69
CA ALA A 256 -11.79 -6.31 -14.67
C ALA A 256 -10.38 -6.11 -14.08
N PHE A 257 -10.17 -5.05 -13.30
CA PHE A 257 -8.92 -4.83 -12.56
C PHE A 257 -8.65 -5.93 -11.54
N LEU A 258 -9.69 -6.38 -10.83
CA LEU A 258 -9.58 -7.52 -9.89
C LEU A 258 -9.16 -8.79 -10.65
N GLY A 259 -9.73 -9.07 -11.81
CA GLY A 259 -9.32 -10.19 -12.66
C GLY A 259 -7.85 -10.12 -13.05
N ALA A 260 -7.37 -8.95 -13.46
CA ALA A 260 -5.96 -8.73 -13.76
C ALA A 260 -5.06 -8.91 -12.51
N ALA A 261 -5.51 -8.43 -11.34
CA ALA A 261 -4.80 -8.62 -10.08
C ALA A 261 -4.70 -10.10 -9.70
N LEU A 262 -5.78 -10.87 -9.80
CA LEU A 262 -5.78 -12.30 -9.52
C LEU A 262 -4.89 -13.08 -10.49
N TRP A 263 -4.89 -12.74 -11.77
CA TRP A 263 -3.98 -13.33 -12.74
C TRP A 263 -2.51 -13.03 -12.40
N TRP A 264 -2.19 -11.77 -12.09
CA TRP A 264 -0.84 -11.39 -11.67
C TRP A 264 -0.42 -12.06 -10.36
N LEU A 265 -1.35 -12.26 -9.42
CA LEU A 265 -1.10 -12.98 -8.17
C LEU A 265 -0.56 -14.38 -8.42
N VAL A 266 -1.15 -15.13 -9.36
CA VAL A 266 -0.69 -16.48 -9.73
C VAL A 266 0.76 -16.43 -10.21
N LEU A 267 1.10 -15.45 -11.05
CA LEU A 267 2.47 -15.28 -11.56
C LEU A 267 3.45 -14.90 -10.44
N ALA A 268 3.08 -13.95 -9.58
CA ALA A 268 3.90 -13.50 -8.46
C ALA A 268 4.16 -14.64 -7.44
N VAL A 269 3.15 -15.44 -7.13
CA VAL A 269 3.29 -16.65 -6.29
C VAL A 269 4.25 -17.65 -6.93
N SER A 270 4.07 -17.94 -8.21
CA SER A 270 4.91 -18.90 -8.96
C SER A 270 6.40 -18.48 -8.94
N MET A 271 6.67 -17.20 -9.19
CA MET A 271 8.02 -16.64 -9.14
C MET A 271 8.61 -16.68 -7.71
N THR A 272 7.79 -16.41 -6.70
CA THR A 272 8.20 -16.48 -5.30
C THR A 272 8.56 -17.91 -4.89
N ILE A 273 7.75 -18.91 -5.27
CA ILE A 273 8.01 -20.32 -5.02
C ILE A 273 9.29 -20.76 -5.72
N ARG A 274 9.49 -20.36 -6.99
CA ARG A 274 10.72 -20.63 -7.73
C ARG A 274 11.94 -20.09 -6.98
N ASN A 275 11.94 -18.83 -6.59
CA ASN A 275 13.05 -18.19 -5.90
C ASN A 275 13.31 -18.83 -4.52
N ARG A 276 12.25 -19.19 -3.80
CA ARG A 276 12.36 -19.91 -2.52
C ARG A 276 13.01 -21.29 -2.68
N ARG A 277 12.58 -22.07 -3.68
CA ARG A 277 13.17 -23.40 -3.97
C ARG A 277 14.65 -23.32 -4.36
N GLN A 278 15.07 -22.21 -4.95
CA GLN A 278 16.47 -21.96 -5.30
C GLN A 278 17.30 -21.35 -4.15
N GLY A 279 16.73 -21.20 -2.95
CA GLY A 279 17.39 -20.53 -1.83
C GLY A 279 17.61 -19.01 -1.99
N LYS A 280 16.94 -18.41 -2.98
CA LYS A 280 17.10 -16.99 -3.36
C LYS A 280 16.04 -16.08 -2.77
N LEU A 281 15.48 -16.42 -1.60
CA LEU A 281 14.47 -15.61 -0.90
C LEU A 281 14.87 -15.42 0.56
N PRO A 282 15.94 -14.67 0.86
CA PRO A 282 16.28 -14.34 2.24
C PRO A 282 15.25 -13.40 2.84
N PHE A 283 15.06 -13.44 4.16
CA PHE A 283 14.24 -12.45 4.83
C PHE A 283 14.89 -11.06 4.72
N ALA A 284 14.08 -10.06 4.38
CA ALA A 284 14.46 -8.65 4.38
C ALA A 284 13.21 -7.80 4.67
N LEU A 285 13.40 -6.52 4.99
CA LEU A 285 12.29 -5.59 5.24
C LEU A 285 11.33 -5.48 4.05
N SER A 286 11.83 -5.76 2.84
CA SER A 286 11.01 -5.82 1.62
C SER A 286 9.89 -6.88 1.65
N TRP A 287 9.90 -7.84 2.60
CA TRP A 287 8.78 -8.80 2.77
C TRP A 287 7.46 -8.11 3.10
N TRP A 288 7.48 -6.90 3.65
CA TRP A 288 6.27 -6.10 3.82
C TRP A 288 5.61 -5.70 2.49
N ALA A 289 6.35 -5.78 1.37
CA ALA A 289 5.80 -5.58 0.03
C ALA A 289 4.88 -6.73 -0.45
N PHE A 290 4.87 -7.87 0.23
CA PHE A 290 3.85 -8.91 0.02
C PHE A 290 2.50 -8.49 0.60
N VAL A 291 2.49 -7.86 1.78
CA VAL A 291 1.32 -7.73 2.65
C VAL A 291 0.32 -6.72 2.11
N PHE A 292 0.77 -5.47 1.89
CA PHE A 292 -0.13 -4.40 1.47
C PHE A 292 -0.87 -4.71 0.16
N PRO A 293 -0.20 -5.20 -0.91
CA PRO A 293 -0.88 -5.46 -2.17
C PRO A 293 -1.97 -6.54 -2.09
N ILE A 294 -1.73 -7.61 -1.32
CA ILE A 294 -2.74 -8.67 -1.12
C ILE A 294 -3.92 -8.15 -0.31
N GLY A 295 -3.65 -7.40 0.76
CA GLY A 295 -4.70 -6.81 1.57
C GLY A 295 -5.57 -5.84 0.77
N ALA A 296 -4.98 -5.00 -0.09
CA ALA A 296 -5.71 -4.11 -0.99
C ALA A 296 -6.54 -4.89 -2.02
N CYS A 297 -6.01 -6.00 -2.56
CA CYS A 297 -6.73 -6.89 -3.47
C CYS A 297 -7.94 -7.54 -2.78
N SER A 298 -7.78 -7.96 -1.53
CA SER A 298 -8.89 -8.48 -0.71
C SER A 298 -9.98 -7.42 -0.50
N VAL A 299 -9.60 -6.19 -0.14
CA VAL A 299 -10.55 -5.07 0.02
C VAL A 299 -11.29 -4.79 -1.29
N LEU A 300 -10.59 -4.79 -2.43
CA LEU A 300 -11.22 -4.63 -3.74
C LEU A 300 -12.23 -5.75 -4.02
N ALA A 301 -11.87 -7.00 -3.73
CA ALA A 301 -12.76 -8.16 -3.96
C ALA A 301 -14.06 -8.05 -3.14
N TYR A 302 -13.98 -7.63 -1.86
CA TYR A 302 -15.18 -7.35 -1.06
C TYR A 302 -16.04 -6.22 -1.64
N ARG A 303 -15.41 -5.13 -2.10
CA ARG A 303 -16.15 -3.99 -2.69
C ARG A 303 -16.83 -4.35 -4.01
N VAL A 304 -16.16 -5.09 -4.87
CA VAL A 304 -16.76 -5.57 -6.13
C VAL A 304 -17.90 -6.53 -5.86
N SER A 305 -17.74 -7.43 -4.87
CA SER A 305 -18.79 -8.35 -4.44
C SER A 305 -20.05 -7.60 -3.99
N GLU A 306 -19.87 -6.60 -3.09
CA GLU A 306 -20.96 -5.78 -2.57
C GLU A 306 -21.69 -5.02 -3.68
N LEU A 307 -20.94 -4.37 -4.59
CA LEU A 307 -21.53 -3.50 -5.62
C LEU A 307 -22.19 -4.24 -6.78
N LEU A 308 -21.71 -5.45 -7.10
CA LEU A 308 -22.25 -6.29 -8.19
C LEU A 308 -23.10 -7.46 -7.70
N ALA A 309 -23.29 -7.60 -6.39
CA ALA A 309 -24.04 -8.69 -5.75
C ALA A 309 -23.56 -10.09 -6.21
N LEU A 310 -22.23 -10.32 -6.21
CA LEU A 310 -21.62 -11.56 -6.68
C LEU A 310 -21.31 -12.48 -5.49
N GLU A 311 -22.04 -13.60 -5.37
CA GLU A 311 -21.97 -14.51 -4.21
C GLU A 311 -20.64 -15.29 -4.08
N VAL A 312 -19.90 -15.48 -5.17
CA VAL A 312 -18.61 -16.22 -5.15
C VAL A 312 -17.46 -15.33 -4.67
N LEU A 313 -17.53 -14.02 -4.90
CA LEU A 313 -16.43 -13.11 -4.58
C LEU A 313 -16.12 -12.99 -3.07
N PRO A 314 -17.06 -13.09 -2.12
CA PRO A 314 -16.73 -13.14 -0.70
C PRO A 314 -15.79 -14.28 -0.32
N LEU A 315 -15.90 -15.43 -1.00
CA LEU A 315 -14.97 -16.55 -0.78
C LEU A 315 -13.56 -16.21 -1.28
N VAL A 316 -13.46 -15.61 -2.46
CA VAL A 316 -12.19 -15.14 -3.02
C VAL A 316 -11.57 -14.08 -2.10
N ALA A 317 -12.36 -13.09 -1.66
CA ALA A 317 -11.92 -12.04 -0.75
C ALA A 317 -11.43 -12.60 0.60
N SER A 318 -12.16 -13.58 1.16
CA SER A 318 -11.76 -14.26 2.39
C SER A 318 -10.45 -15.05 2.21
N GLY A 319 -10.30 -15.75 1.08
CA GLY A 319 -9.05 -16.44 0.74
C GLY A 319 -7.86 -15.46 0.64
N LEU A 320 -8.05 -14.30 0.02
CA LEU A 320 -7.05 -13.22 -0.03
C LEU A 320 -6.77 -12.63 1.35
N THR A 321 -7.79 -12.48 2.21
CA THR A 321 -7.60 -12.03 3.61
C THR A 321 -6.76 -13.02 4.41
N LEU A 322 -7.02 -14.33 4.28
CA LEU A 322 -6.23 -15.37 4.95
C LEU A 322 -4.78 -15.37 4.42
N LEU A 323 -4.58 -15.21 3.11
CA LEU A 323 -3.27 -15.08 2.53
C LEU A 323 -2.54 -13.82 3.05
N ALA A 324 -3.23 -12.67 3.13
CA ALA A 324 -2.68 -11.43 3.68
C ALA A 324 -2.25 -11.63 5.15
N LEU A 325 -3.08 -12.27 5.96
CA LEU A 325 -2.78 -12.57 7.36
C LEU A 325 -1.58 -13.53 7.49
N PHE A 326 -1.50 -14.55 6.64
CA PHE A 326 -0.38 -15.48 6.61
C PHE A 326 0.95 -14.79 6.28
N VAL A 327 1.00 -13.99 5.20
CA VAL A 327 2.22 -13.29 4.82
C VAL A 327 2.55 -12.15 5.80
N TRP A 328 1.53 -11.50 6.39
CA TRP A 328 1.71 -10.55 7.49
C TRP A 328 2.41 -11.20 8.68
N SER A 329 1.92 -12.37 9.12
CA SER A 329 2.50 -13.12 10.23
C SER A 329 3.95 -13.50 9.95
N ALA A 330 4.25 -13.96 8.74
CA ALA A 330 5.62 -14.29 8.33
C ALA A 330 6.54 -13.05 8.32
N ALA A 331 6.08 -11.92 7.79
CA ALA A 331 6.83 -10.66 7.78
C ALA A 331 7.04 -10.11 9.19
N ALA A 332 6.01 -10.15 10.04
CA ALA A 332 6.09 -9.70 11.43
C ALA A 332 7.07 -10.54 12.25
N LEU A 333 6.99 -11.87 12.17
CA LEU A 333 7.92 -12.78 12.85
C LEU A 333 9.36 -12.59 12.38
N GLY A 334 9.56 -12.45 11.06
CA GLY A 334 10.86 -12.16 10.49
C GLY A 334 11.42 -10.81 10.98
N THR A 335 10.57 -9.78 11.04
CA THR A 335 10.94 -8.45 11.54
C THR A 335 11.34 -8.50 13.01
N VAL A 336 10.55 -9.16 13.87
CA VAL A 336 10.87 -9.32 15.30
C VAL A 336 12.18 -10.07 15.50
N ARG A 337 12.41 -11.15 14.75
CA ARG A 337 13.69 -11.88 14.77
C ARG A 337 14.84 -11.00 14.30
N GLY A 338 14.67 -10.26 13.20
CA GLY A 338 15.68 -9.34 12.68
C GLY A 338 16.03 -8.21 13.64
N ILE A 339 15.06 -7.68 14.38
CA ILE A 339 15.28 -6.68 15.45
C ILE A 339 16.08 -7.29 16.61
N ARG A 340 15.67 -8.48 17.09
CA ARG A 340 16.34 -9.16 18.22
C ARG A 340 17.78 -9.53 17.92
N THR A 341 18.08 -9.93 16.69
CA THR A 341 19.45 -10.29 16.26
C THR A 341 20.27 -9.11 15.78
N GLY A 342 19.66 -7.94 15.58
CA GLY A 342 20.29 -6.78 14.96
C GLY A 342 20.50 -6.89 13.46
N ALA A 343 20.17 -8.02 12.85
CA ALA A 343 20.42 -8.31 11.43
C ALA A 343 19.68 -7.34 10.47
N ILE A 344 18.52 -6.81 10.88
CA ILE A 344 17.72 -5.90 10.06
C ILE A 344 18.33 -4.49 9.94
N PHE A 345 19.29 -4.16 10.83
CA PHE A 345 19.99 -2.86 10.86
C PHE A 345 21.38 -2.95 10.19
N ALA A 346 21.78 -4.14 9.74
CA ALA A 346 23.04 -4.28 8.99
C ALA A 346 22.92 -3.56 7.64
N PRO A 347 23.99 -2.87 7.17
CA PRO A 347 23.97 -2.26 5.83
C PRO A 347 23.62 -3.32 4.80
N ALA A 348 22.81 -2.94 3.82
CA ALA A 348 22.57 -3.78 2.66
C ALA A 348 23.92 -3.91 1.92
N LEU A 349 24.53 -5.10 1.93
CA LEU A 349 25.71 -5.44 1.14
C LEU A 349 25.40 -5.34 -0.34
#